data_41283e10b9dca3517cce133a835b2433
#
_entry.id   41283e10b9dca3517cce133a835b2433
#
_cell.length_a   1.000
_cell.length_b   1.000
_cell.length_c   1.000
_cell.angle_alpha   90.00
_cell.angle_beta   90.00
_cell.angle_gamma   90.00
#
_symmetry.space_group_name_H-M   'P 1'
#
loop_
_entity.id
_entity.type
_entity.pdbx_description
1 polymer ?
#
loop_
_entity_poly.entity_id
_entity_poly.type
_entity_poly.pdbx_seq_one_letter_code
_entity_poly.pdbx_strand_id
1 'polypeptide(L)'
;MKYQQSSVLWVCLNNSLCCGWAASTISAVISCKSWERLLISNICRDLKLDNLLLDTEGYVKIADFGLCKEGMGYGDRTGTFCGTPEFLAPEVLTETSYTRAVDWWGLGVLIFEMLVGESPFPGDDEEEVFDSIVNDEVRYPRFLSLEAIAIMRRVRLT
;
A
#
# COMPACT_ATOMS: atom_id res chain seq x y z
N MET A 1 -4.00 23.02 11.27
CA MET A 1 -4.67 21.87 10.62
C MET A 1 -4.51 20.67 11.55
N LYS A 2 -5.62 20.09 12.05
CA LYS A 2 -5.53 18.89 12.89
C LYS A 2 -5.78 17.69 11.97
N TYR A 3 -4.75 16.92 11.70
CA TYR A 3 -4.85 15.62 11.03
C TYR A 3 -5.15 14.56 12.10
N GLN A 4 -6.09 13.68 11.84
CA GLN A 4 -6.53 12.67 12.80
C GLN A 4 -6.24 11.27 12.21
N GLN A 5 -5.08 10.73 12.55
CA GLN A 5 -4.56 9.44 12.08
C GLN A 5 -5.50 8.25 12.39
N SER A 6 -6.12 8.25 13.58
CA SER A 6 -7.02 7.17 14.02
C SER A 6 -8.36 7.09 13.28
N SER A 7 -8.68 8.09 12.42
CA SER A 7 -9.97 8.17 11.76
C SER A 7 -10.08 7.28 10.51
N VAL A 8 -8.96 7.03 9.83
CA VAL A 8 -8.97 6.25 8.56
C VAL A 8 -9.30 4.79 8.86
N LEU A 9 -8.62 4.19 9.82
CA LEU A 9 -8.85 2.80 10.22
C LEU A 9 -10.26 2.60 10.78
N TRP A 10 -10.76 3.55 11.60
CA TRP A 10 -12.08 3.47 12.22
C TRP A 10 -13.23 3.60 11.18
N VAL A 11 -13.05 4.42 10.18
CA VAL A 11 -14.01 4.59 9.08
C VAL A 11 -14.04 3.36 8.18
N CYS A 12 -12.88 2.73 7.94
CA CYS A 12 -12.79 1.49 7.15
C CYS A 12 -13.49 0.31 7.86
N LEU A 13 -13.36 0.19 9.18
CA LEU A 13 -13.91 -0.94 9.94
C LEU A 13 -15.45 -0.89 10.16
N ASN A 14 -16.09 0.28 10.01
CA ASN A 14 -17.48 0.45 10.46
C ASN A 14 -18.53 0.65 9.37
N ASN A 15 -18.23 0.60 8.06
CA ASN A 15 -19.26 0.95 7.08
C ASN A 15 -19.15 0.29 5.71
N SER A 16 -20.32 0.03 5.11
CA SER A 16 -20.53 -0.21 3.66
C SER A 16 -19.99 0.92 2.73
N LEU A 17 -19.37 1.93 3.30
CA LEU A 17 -18.62 3.00 2.65
C LEU A 17 -17.17 2.61 2.27
N CYS A 18 -16.67 1.45 2.73
CA CYS A 18 -15.30 1.00 2.45
C CYS A 18 -14.97 0.96 0.96
N CYS A 19 -15.90 0.55 0.11
CA CYS A 19 -15.71 0.58 -1.34
C CYS A 19 -15.54 2.01 -1.88
N GLY A 20 -16.24 2.99 -1.33
CA GLY A 20 -16.12 4.39 -1.68
C GLY A 20 -14.78 5.00 -1.25
N TRP A 21 -14.29 4.61 -0.08
CA TRP A 21 -13.01 5.08 0.48
C TRP A 21 -11.82 4.43 -0.20
N ALA A 22 -11.86 3.12 -0.44
CA ALA A 22 -10.83 2.44 -1.23
C ALA A 22 -10.75 3.03 -2.64
N ALA A 23 -11.89 3.29 -3.29
CA ALA A 23 -11.94 3.98 -4.58
C ALA A 23 -11.43 5.42 -4.49
N SER A 24 -11.74 6.15 -3.40
CA SER A 24 -11.24 7.51 -3.15
C SER A 24 -9.74 7.52 -2.88
N THR A 25 -9.23 6.54 -2.12
CA THR A 25 -7.79 6.41 -1.84
C THR A 25 -7.04 6.00 -3.10
N ILE A 26 -7.55 5.04 -3.86
CA ILE A 26 -7.00 4.66 -5.16
C ILE A 26 -7.03 5.86 -6.11
N SER A 27 -8.14 6.60 -6.16
CA SER A 27 -8.26 7.82 -6.96
C SER A 27 -7.33 8.92 -6.48
N ALA A 28 -7.17 9.10 -5.16
CA ALA A 28 -6.25 10.08 -4.57
C ALA A 28 -4.79 9.69 -4.81
N VAL A 29 -4.46 8.42 -4.66
CA VAL A 29 -3.14 7.87 -4.99
C VAL A 29 -2.84 8.04 -6.49
N ILE A 30 -3.82 7.81 -7.36
CA ILE A 30 -3.66 7.97 -8.82
C ILE A 30 -3.73 9.45 -9.23
N SER A 31 -4.58 10.29 -8.59
CA SER A 31 -4.84 11.67 -8.98
C SER A 31 -3.97 12.72 -8.27
N CYS A 32 -3.19 12.33 -7.26
CA CYS A 32 -2.30 13.25 -6.60
C CYS A 32 -1.20 13.69 -7.58
N LYS A 33 -1.22 14.98 -7.99
CA LYS A 33 -0.18 15.55 -8.87
C LYS A 33 1.23 15.45 -8.27
N SER A 34 1.31 15.35 -6.94
CA SER A 34 2.56 15.00 -6.23
C SER A 34 2.93 13.54 -6.48
N TRP A 35 1.94 12.66 -6.65
CA TRP A 35 2.13 11.25 -6.92
C TRP A 35 2.59 10.97 -8.35
N GLU A 36 2.07 11.68 -9.36
CA GLU A 36 2.62 11.59 -10.72
C GLU A 36 4.10 11.97 -10.75
N ARG A 37 4.50 13.02 -10.03
CA ARG A 37 5.92 13.39 -9.88
C ARG A 37 6.71 12.38 -9.04
N LEU A 38 6.12 11.82 -7.97
CA LEU A 38 6.74 10.80 -7.14
C LEU A 38 6.92 9.49 -7.92
N LEU A 39 5.87 8.96 -8.56
CA LEU A 39 5.92 7.68 -9.28
C LEU A 39 6.68 7.73 -10.60
N ILE A 40 6.84 8.91 -11.24
CA ILE A 40 7.58 9.01 -12.50
C ILE A 40 9.09 8.96 -12.29
N SER A 41 9.58 9.47 -11.15
CA SER A 41 11.02 9.60 -10.89
C SER A 41 11.44 9.21 -9.48
N ASN A 42 10.55 8.61 -8.67
CA ASN A 42 10.84 8.30 -7.26
C ASN A 42 10.20 6.96 -6.87
N ILE A 43 10.67 6.41 -5.75
CA ILE A 43 10.12 5.24 -5.09
C ILE A 43 9.84 5.60 -3.62
N CYS A 44 8.62 5.32 -3.13
CA CYS A 44 8.19 5.70 -1.78
C CYS A 44 8.67 4.72 -0.71
N ARG A 45 8.43 3.43 -0.89
CA ARG A 45 8.86 2.30 -0.04
C ARG A 45 8.20 2.19 1.35
N ASP A 46 7.32 3.11 1.74
CA ASP A 46 6.62 3.05 3.04
C ASP A 46 5.15 3.49 2.91
N LEU A 47 4.46 2.88 1.94
CA LEU A 47 3.03 3.08 1.70
C LEU A 47 2.25 2.25 2.70
N LYS A 48 1.65 2.89 3.71
CA LYS A 48 0.86 2.24 4.77
C LYS A 48 -0.22 3.18 5.31
N LEU A 49 -1.20 2.64 6.07
CA LEU A 49 -2.30 3.42 6.64
C LEU A 49 -1.82 4.55 7.56
N ASP A 50 -0.76 4.32 8.34
CA ASP A 50 -0.19 5.33 9.24
C ASP A 50 0.33 6.57 8.52
N ASN A 51 0.72 6.42 7.25
CA ASN A 51 1.22 7.49 6.41
C ASN A 51 0.14 8.13 5.54
N LEU A 52 -1.13 7.76 5.72
CA LEU A 52 -2.27 8.39 5.07
C LEU A 52 -2.99 9.35 6.02
N LEU A 53 -3.17 10.57 5.57
CA LEU A 53 -3.87 11.62 6.31
C LEU A 53 -5.12 12.04 5.54
N LEU A 54 -6.20 12.31 6.28
CA LEU A 54 -7.40 12.92 5.72
C LEU A 54 -7.38 14.44 5.99
N ASP A 55 -7.59 15.23 4.95
CA ASP A 55 -7.83 16.64 5.14
C ASP A 55 -9.29 16.92 5.54
N THR A 56 -9.58 18.18 5.84
CA THR A 56 -10.92 18.63 6.27
C THR A 56 -12.00 18.50 5.18
N GLU A 57 -11.60 18.36 3.94
CA GLU A 57 -12.48 18.17 2.78
C GLU A 57 -12.67 16.71 2.42
N GLY A 58 -11.98 15.78 3.13
CA GLY A 58 -12.08 14.34 2.92
C GLY A 58 -11.11 13.80 1.87
N TYR A 59 -10.13 14.57 1.42
CA TYR A 59 -9.10 14.08 0.50
C TYR A 59 -7.99 13.36 1.26
N VAL A 60 -7.56 12.24 0.71
CA VAL A 60 -6.42 11.49 1.23
C VAL A 60 -5.12 12.18 0.79
N LYS A 61 -4.22 12.37 1.74
CA LYS A 61 -2.85 12.88 1.54
C LYS A 61 -1.86 11.84 2.03
N ILE A 62 -0.77 11.66 1.29
CA ILE A 62 0.35 10.83 1.72
C ILE A 62 1.31 11.72 2.50
N ALA A 63 1.75 11.22 3.65
CA ALA A 63 2.74 11.86 4.52
C ALA A 63 3.95 10.94 4.68
N ASP A 64 4.98 11.46 5.33
CA ASP A 64 6.23 10.76 5.63
C ASP A 64 6.96 10.21 4.39
N PHE A 65 7.78 11.04 3.79
CA PHE A 65 8.64 10.70 2.66
C PHE A 65 10.07 10.34 3.09
N GLY A 66 10.28 9.99 4.37
CA GLY A 66 11.61 9.69 4.93
C GLY A 66 12.33 8.52 4.29
N LEU A 67 11.58 7.56 3.74
CA LEU A 67 12.14 6.41 3.01
C LEU A 67 12.11 6.58 1.48
N CYS A 68 11.65 7.72 0.97
CA CYS A 68 11.59 7.95 -0.47
C CYS A 68 13.00 8.09 -1.06
N LYS A 69 13.19 7.52 -2.25
CA LYS A 69 14.40 7.72 -3.05
C LYS A 69 14.04 8.40 -4.35
N GLU A 70 14.70 9.53 -4.61
CA GLU A 70 14.54 10.31 -5.82
C GLU A 70 15.40 9.79 -6.97
N GLY A 71 15.05 10.18 -8.19
CA GLY A 71 15.83 9.85 -9.38
C GLY A 71 15.69 8.40 -9.85
N MET A 72 14.60 7.71 -9.49
CA MET A 72 14.30 6.34 -9.90
C MET A 72 13.41 6.34 -11.16
N GLY A 73 14.04 6.37 -12.33
CA GLY A 73 13.36 6.31 -13.62
C GLY A 73 12.77 4.92 -13.94
N TYR A 74 12.25 4.78 -15.15
CA TYR A 74 11.70 3.49 -15.61
C TYR A 74 12.82 2.46 -15.75
N GLY A 75 12.69 1.34 -15.03
CA GLY A 75 13.68 0.25 -15.05
C GLY A 75 14.87 0.44 -14.10
N ASP A 76 15.02 1.60 -13.45
CA ASP A 76 16.06 1.79 -12.44
C ASP A 76 15.85 0.87 -11.24
N ARG A 77 16.95 0.39 -10.67
CA ARG A 77 16.94 -0.56 -9.54
C ARG A 77 17.65 0.02 -8.32
N THR A 78 17.22 -0.40 -7.15
CA THR A 78 17.82 -0.07 -5.85
C THR A 78 17.85 -1.30 -4.97
N GLY A 79 18.87 -1.44 -4.11
CA GLY A 79 19.05 -2.60 -3.23
C GLY A 79 18.91 -2.28 -1.75
N THR A 80 18.43 -1.09 -1.38
CA THR A 80 18.29 -0.74 0.04
C THR A 80 17.11 -1.49 0.66
N PHE A 81 17.37 -2.36 1.64
CA PHE A 81 16.34 -3.02 2.42
C PHE A 81 15.74 -2.03 3.42
N CYS A 82 14.50 -1.61 3.19
CA CYS A 82 13.75 -0.69 4.05
C CYS A 82 12.26 -0.72 3.74
N GLY A 83 11.45 -0.29 4.69
CA GLY A 83 10.00 -0.28 4.65
C GLY A 83 9.41 -0.92 5.90
N THR A 84 8.10 -0.98 5.98
CA THR A 84 7.36 -1.66 7.05
C THR A 84 7.16 -3.12 6.64
N PRO A 85 7.49 -4.11 7.49
CA PRO A 85 7.52 -5.53 7.15
C PRO A 85 6.31 -6.04 6.37
N GLU A 86 5.10 -5.78 6.83
CA GLU A 86 3.83 -6.26 6.26
C GLU A 86 3.55 -5.71 4.85
N PHE A 87 4.23 -4.63 4.46
CA PHE A 87 4.06 -3.94 3.18
C PHE A 87 5.20 -4.20 2.20
N LEU A 88 6.24 -4.95 2.60
CA LEU A 88 7.37 -5.26 1.73
C LEU A 88 6.94 -6.17 0.58
N ALA A 89 7.39 -5.83 -0.62
CA ALA A 89 7.16 -6.68 -1.79
C ALA A 89 8.10 -7.90 -1.74
N PRO A 90 7.69 -9.08 -2.27
CA PRO A 90 8.50 -10.29 -2.23
C PRO A 90 9.88 -10.11 -2.87
N GLU A 91 10.00 -9.29 -3.93
CA GLU A 91 11.30 -9.00 -4.54
C GLU A 91 12.25 -8.20 -3.64
N VAL A 92 11.73 -7.46 -2.63
CA VAL A 92 12.58 -6.79 -1.62
C VAL A 92 13.22 -7.80 -0.68
N LEU A 93 12.52 -8.91 -0.42
CA LEU A 93 12.96 -9.98 0.48
C LEU A 93 13.88 -10.99 -0.21
N THR A 94 13.68 -11.24 -1.50
CA THR A 94 14.33 -12.35 -2.23
C THR A 94 15.37 -11.91 -3.24
N GLU A 95 15.33 -10.66 -3.73
CA GLU A 95 16.26 -10.16 -4.75
C GLU A 95 17.29 -9.19 -4.17
N THR A 96 18.45 -9.08 -4.83
CA THR A 96 19.50 -8.12 -4.47
C THR A 96 19.13 -6.67 -4.82
N SER A 97 18.17 -6.48 -5.70
CA SER A 97 17.70 -5.16 -6.13
C SER A 97 16.31 -5.24 -6.72
N TYR A 98 15.55 -4.16 -6.56
CA TYR A 98 14.16 -4.05 -6.96
C TYR A 98 13.89 -2.70 -7.64
N THR A 99 12.74 -2.56 -8.28
CA THR A 99 12.31 -1.35 -8.98
C THR A 99 11.21 -0.61 -8.20
N ARG A 100 10.77 0.52 -8.70
CA ARG A 100 9.61 1.27 -8.17
C ARG A 100 8.28 0.47 -8.17
N ALA A 101 8.25 -0.70 -8.80
CA ALA A 101 7.08 -1.58 -8.82
C ALA A 101 6.65 -2.05 -7.42
N VAL A 102 7.56 -2.02 -6.43
CA VAL A 102 7.25 -2.38 -5.04
C VAL A 102 6.21 -1.46 -4.39
N ASP A 103 6.09 -0.19 -4.84
CA ASP A 103 5.06 0.71 -4.35
C ASP A 103 3.65 0.28 -4.80
N TRP A 104 3.52 -0.37 -5.95
CA TRP A 104 2.25 -0.96 -6.39
C TRP A 104 1.85 -2.18 -5.56
N TRP A 105 2.82 -3.01 -5.15
CA TRP A 105 2.57 -4.08 -4.20
C TRP A 105 2.09 -3.52 -2.86
N GLY A 106 2.82 -2.56 -2.26
CA GLY A 106 2.41 -1.89 -1.02
C GLY A 106 1.01 -1.26 -1.12
N LEU A 107 0.66 -0.68 -2.28
CA LEU A 107 -0.70 -0.20 -2.53
C LEU A 107 -1.73 -1.34 -2.51
N GLY A 108 -1.41 -2.51 -3.05
CA GLY A 108 -2.27 -3.68 -3.02
C GLY A 108 -2.55 -4.15 -1.59
N VAL A 109 -1.50 -4.25 -0.76
CA VAL A 109 -1.60 -4.58 0.68
C VAL A 109 -2.47 -3.55 1.40
N LEU A 110 -2.23 -2.27 1.16
CA LEU A 110 -2.98 -1.16 1.75
C LEU A 110 -4.48 -1.23 1.40
N ILE A 111 -4.83 -1.53 0.14
CA ILE A 111 -6.23 -1.69 -0.30
C ILE A 111 -6.86 -2.89 0.41
N PHE A 112 -6.14 -4.00 0.51
CA PHE A 112 -6.64 -5.19 1.20
C PHE A 112 -6.92 -4.89 2.67
N GLU A 113 -5.97 -4.27 3.38
CA GLU A 113 -6.11 -3.88 4.79
C GLU A 113 -7.28 -2.92 5.01
N MET A 114 -7.49 -1.94 4.13
CA MET A 114 -8.65 -1.04 4.18
C MET A 114 -9.99 -1.75 4.01
N LEU A 115 -10.05 -2.81 3.20
CA LEU A 115 -11.29 -3.51 2.89
C LEU A 115 -11.58 -4.65 3.87
N VAL A 116 -10.56 -5.30 4.41
CA VAL A 116 -10.67 -6.51 5.24
C VAL A 116 -10.45 -6.20 6.72
N GLY A 117 -9.62 -5.20 7.03
CA GLY A 117 -9.28 -4.78 8.39
C GLY A 117 -8.08 -5.52 8.98
N GLU A 118 -7.41 -6.37 8.20
CA GLU A 118 -6.22 -7.11 8.59
C GLU A 118 -5.25 -7.25 7.41
N SER A 119 -3.98 -7.60 7.71
CA SER A 119 -2.97 -7.86 6.68
C SER A 119 -3.33 -9.09 5.83
N PRO A 120 -3.06 -9.09 4.52
CA PRO A 120 -3.17 -10.29 3.69
C PRO A 120 -2.11 -11.36 4.02
N PHE A 121 -1.03 -10.99 4.73
CA PHE A 121 0.10 -11.83 5.11
C PHE A 121 0.26 -11.82 6.63
N PRO A 122 -0.42 -12.73 7.36
CA PRO A 122 -0.32 -12.81 8.81
C PRO A 122 0.99 -13.43 9.26
N GLY A 123 1.45 -13.05 10.46
CA GLY A 123 2.58 -13.64 11.18
C GLY A 123 2.66 -13.05 12.57
N ASP A 124 3.16 -13.82 13.54
CA ASP A 124 3.33 -13.35 14.93
C ASP A 124 4.67 -12.58 15.10
N ASP A 125 5.58 -12.75 14.14
CA ASP A 125 6.84 -12.02 14.06
C ASP A 125 7.23 -11.68 12.61
N GLU A 126 8.33 -10.94 12.43
CA GLU A 126 8.78 -10.49 11.10
C GLU A 126 9.17 -11.66 10.19
N GLU A 127 9.73 -12.75 10.74
CA GLU A 127 10.18 -13.90 9.96
C GLU A 127 8.99 -14.65 9.37
N GLU A 128 7.93 -14.84 10.16
CA GLU A 128 6.68 -15.45 9.70
C GLU A 128 5.97 -14.59 8.65
N VAL A 129 5.94 -13.27 8.85
CA VAL A 129 5.38 -12.32 7.86
C VAL A 129 6.15 -12.41 6.54
N PHE A 130 7.49 -12.45 6.59
CA PHE A 130 8.32 -12.56 5.39
C PHE A 130 8.12 -13.90 4.67
N ASP A 131 8.02 -15.00 5.42
CA ASP A 131 7.73 -16.31 4.85
C ASP A 131 6.36 -16.33 4.17
N SER A 132 5.35 -15.76 4.81
CA SER A 132 3.99 -15.62 4.26
C SER A 132 3.98 -14.76 2.98
N ILE A 133 4.68 -13.62 2.95
CA ILE A 133 4.79 -12.78 1.75
C ILE A 133 5.42 -13.51 0.56
N VAL A 134 6.41 -14.38 0.82
CA VAL A 134 7.16 -15.06 -0.24
C VAL A 134 6.45 -16.32 -0.71
N ASN A 135 5.78 -17.06 0.18
CA ASN A 135 5.32 -18.42 -0.08
C ASN A 135 3.79 -18.58 -0.15
N ASP A 136 3.02 -17.67 0.44
CA ASP A 136 1.57 -17.81 0.50
C ASP A 136 0.86 -17.08 -0.65
N GLU A 137 -0.30 -17.62 -1.04
CA GLU A 137 -1.25 -16.94 -1.90
C GLU A 137 -2.24 -16.10 -1.09
N VAL A 138 -2.56 -14.89 -1.56
CA VAL A 138 -3.54 -14.02 -0.91
C VAL A 138 -4.92 -14.67 -0.89
N ARG A 139 -5.48 -14.82 0.30
CA ARG A 139 -6.83 -15.35 0.52
C ARG A 139 -7.85 -14.22 0.54
N TYR A 140 -8.58 -14.05 -0.55
CA TYR A 140 -9.64 -13.04 -0.66
C TYR A 140 -10.92 -13.50 0.02
N PRO A 141 -11.42 -12.80 1.07
CA PRO A 141 -12.70 -13.10 1.70
C PRO A 141 -13.89 -13.03 0.72
N ARG A 142 -14.89 -13.91 0.92
CA ARG A 142 -16.05 -14.02 0.02
C ARG A 142 -16.93 -12.77 -0.06
N PHE A 143 -16.84 -11.87 0.91
CA PHE A 143 -17.62 -10.64 0.93
C PHE A 143 -17.03 -9.55 0.01
N LEU A 144 -15.80 -9.71 -0.47
CA LEU A 144 -15.20 -8.76 -1.40
C LEU A 144 -15.83 -8.84 -2.79
N SER A 145 -16.05 -7.69 -3.40
CA SER A 145 -16.53 -7.63 -4.77
C SER A 145 -15.46 -8.11 -5.77
N LEU A 146 -15.92 -8.61 -6.91
CA LEU A 146 -15.00 -9.06 -7.98
C LEU A 146 -14.12 -7.92 -8.50
N GLU A 147 -14.65 -6.69 -8.50
CA GLU A 147 -13.93 -5.49 -8.92
C GLU A 147 -12.80 -5.16 -7.94
N ALA A 148 -13.06 -5.28 -6.62
CA ALA A 148 -12.04 -5.06 -5.59
C ALA A 148 -10.91 -6.10 -5.72
N ILE A 149 -11.24 -7.37 -5.91
CA ILE A 149 -10.26 -8.44 -6.13
C ILE A 149 -9.47 -8.18 -7.43
N ALA A 150 -10.16 -7.80 -8.50
CA ALA A 150 -9.51 -7.54 -9.79
C ALA A 150 -8.51 -6.37 -9.71
N ILE A 151 -8.82 -5.31 -8.94
CA ILE A 151 -7.92 -4.18 -8.75
C ILE A 151 -6.68 -4.58 -7.95
N MET A 152 -6.84 -5.31 -6.83
CA MET A 152 -5.73 -5.79 -6.01
C MET A 152 -4.77 -6.67 -6.81
N ARG A 153 -5.30 -7.60 -7.61
CA ARG A 153 -4.49 -8.42 -8.52
C ARG A 153 -3.78 -7.58 -9.59
N ARG A 154 -4.42 -6.52 -10.08
CA ARG A 154 -3.82 -5.64 -11.10
C ARG A 154 -2.66 -4.81 -10.55
N VAL A 155 -2.67 -4.47 -9.27
CA VAL A 155 -1.57 -3.80 -8.57
C VAL A 155 -0.55 -4.79 -7.98
N ARG A 156 -0.51 -6.04 -8.49
CA ARG A 156 0.47 -7.09 -8.18
C ARG A 156 0.28 -7.83 -6.85
N LEU A 157 -0.80 -7.65 -6.12
CA LEU A 157 -1.11 -8.45 -4.94
C LEU A 157 -1.67 -9.82 -5.38
N THR A 158 -0.76 -10.75 -5.67
CA THR A 158 -1.13 -12.11 -6.15
C THR A 158 -0.33 -13.16 -5.41
#